data_a7cdf85fc71c38bf02d85a8739ccb0df
#
_entry.id   a7cdf85fc71c38bf02d85a8739ccb0df
#
_cell.length_a   1.000
_cell.length_b   1.000
_cell.length_c   1.000
_cell.angle_alpha   90.00
_cell.angle_beta   90.00
_cell.angle_gamma   90.00
#
_symmetry.space_group_name_H-M   'P 1'
#
loop_
_entity.id
_entity.type
_entity.pdbx_description
1 polymer ?
#
loop_
_entity_poly.entity_id
_entity_poly.type
_entity_poly.pdbx_seq_one_letter_code
_entity_poly.pdbx_strand_id
1 'polypeptide(L)'
;MRDQKMLRSFLNGFFAISSVIGIGTPSLIVTKDVESHSKSALNTYNVNADDLFFKETSSKRDTVKITVPNNDKDFFYVELKDSLIIDRSTYENVSHIIEISDIEGNFNALYSFLISNKVMDKNYNWIFGNGHVVFLGDFVDRGTQSIQVLWLIYKLEQEAVKQGGKVHYILGNHEILNIQGAGYNDNVLIKDEQYNTASVAFGKSHEILHSSKSELGKWLRTKNSIEKIGNYTFVHGGLSPKIISFKPGLDNINNTIRENIEHDLYNNPKKNKLANFLIGREGPLWFRGLVMKYKYYDKVTQSEFKKIQNYFKSPKIVIGHTGVNDIETGFDGGLIKTDVTHGQEKFPGRTKGLLIENGIEYKIDDKGNRSKL
;
A
#
# COMPACT_ATOMS: atom_id res chain seq x y z
N MET A 1 34.59 29.32 -3.21
CA MET A 1 35.22 29.12 -1.89
C MET A 1 34.46 29.82 -0.75
N ARG A 2 33.12 29.89 -0.81
CA ARG A 2 32.29 30.46 0.29
C ARG A 2 31.25 29.45 0.86
N ASP A 3 31.05 28.32 0.22
CA ASP A 3 29.95 27.40 0.59
C ASP A 3 30.33 26.21 1.49
N GLN A 4 31.63 26.02 1.77
CA GLN A 4 32.07 24.95 2.68
C GLN A 4 32.10 25.32 4.18
N LYS A 5 31.89 26.58 4.53
CA LYS A 5 31.86 27.00 5.95
C LYS A 5 30.49 26.93 6.60
N MET A 6 29.43 26.91 5.82
CA MET A 6 28.05 26.82 6.36
C MET A 6 27.63 25.38 6.74
N LEU A 7 28.20 24.38 6.06
CA LEU A 7 27.89 22.97 6.34
C LEU A 7 28.51 22.43 7.65
N ARG A 8 29.61 23.03 8.11
CA ARG A 8 30.26 22.65 9.39
C ARG A 8 29.59 23.24 10.63
N SER A 9 28.83 24.31 10.48
CA SER A 9 28.14 24.95 11.60
C SER A 9 26.82 24.17 11.98
N PHE A 10 26.22 23.45 11.05
CA PHE A 10 25.01 22.67 11.32
C PHE A 10 25.29 21.33 12.01
N LEU A 11 26.45 20.73 11.79
CA LEU A 11 26.79 19.44 12.42
C LEU A 11 27.24 19.56 13.88
N ASN A 12 27.73 20.72 14.32
CA ASN A 12 28.15 20.93 15.71
C ASN A 12 27.03 21.41 16.65
N GLY A 13 25.86 21.78 16.13
CA GLY A 13 24.69 22.19 16.93
C GLY A 13 23.84 21.02 17.45
N PHE A 14 23.94 19.86 16.84
CA PHE A 14 23.10 18.69 17.19
C PHE A 14 23.68 17.79 18.29
N PHE A 15 25.00 17.93 18.61
CA PHE A 15 25.62 17.11 19.66
C PHE A 15 25.55 17.70 21.07
N ALA A 16 25.03 18.92 21.24
CA ALA A 16 25.04 19.60 22.55
C ALA A 16 23.71 19.52 23.31
N ILE A 17 22.63 18.95 22.72
CA ILE A 17 21.28 18.89 23.36
C ILE A 17 20.95 17.53 23.96
N SER A 18 21.74 16.49 23.72
CA SER A 18 21.46 15.14 24.21
C SER A 18 21.88 14.88 25.69
N SER A 19 22.38 15.87 26.42
CA SER A 19 22.89 15.66 27.79
C SER A 19 22.07 16.27 28.91
N VAL A 20 20.89 16.88 28.64
CA VAL A 20 20.13 17.60 29.69
C VAL A 20 18.68 17.16 29.89
N ILE A 21 18.10 16.37 28.98
CA ILE A 21 16.76 15.84 29.23
C ILE A 21 16.81 14.32 29.03
N GLY A 22 16.68 13.57 30.12
CA GLY A 22 16.56 12.11 30.13
C GLY A 22 15.22 11.65 29.53
N ILE A 23 15.01 11.94 28.26
CA ILE A 23 13.94 11.36 27.47
C ILE A 23 14.53 10.09 26.86
N GLY A 24 14.18 8.96 27.48
CA GLY A 24 14.52 7.66 26.93
C GLY A 24 14.04 7.57 25.48
N THR A 25 14.91 7.11 24.59
CA THR A 25 14.53 6.75 23.23
C THR A 25 13.26 5.88 23.30
N PRO A 26 12.21 6.18 22.53
CA PRO A 26 11.06 5.29 22.48
C PRO A 26 11.51 3.95 21.90
N SER A 27 11.71 2.95 22.76
CA SER A 27 11.99 1.59 22.35
C SER A 27 10.69 0.98 21.84
N LEU A 28 10.70 0.54 20.59
CA LEU A 28 9.66 -0.33 20.09
C LEU A 28 9.73 -1.63 20.90
N ILE A 29 8.75 -1.88 21.76
CA ILE A 29 8.69 -3.15 22.50
C ILE A 29 8.14 -4.19 21.55
N VAL A 30 9.01 -5.04 21.06
CA VAL A 30 8.65 -6.25 20.31
C VAL A 30 8.70 -7.41 21.29
N THR A 31 7.56 -8.07 21.48
CA THR A 31 7.50 -9.30 22.29
C THR A 31 7.56 -10.51 21.37
N LYS A 32 8.47 -11.41 21.67
CA LYS A 32 8.56 -12.70 21.01
C LYS A 32 7.94 -13.74 21.95
N ASP A 33 6.82 -14.32 21.56
CA ASP A 33 6.25 -15.47 22.26
C ASP A 33 6.98 -16.74 21.81
N VAL A 34 7.77 -17.29 22.71
CA VAL A 34 8.36 -18.62 22.52
C VAL A 34 7.42 -19.62 23.18
N GLU A 35 6.58 -20.30 22.42
CA GLU A 35 5.86 -21.47 22.93
C GLU A 35 6.84 -22.60 23.26
N SER A 36 7.26 -22.67 24.51
CA SER A 36 7.71 -23.93 25.09
C SER A 36 6.57 -24.50 25.91
N HIS A 37 6.19 -25.74 25.65
CA HIS A 37 5.27 -26.48 26.50
C HIS A 37 5.85 -26.60 27.91
N SER A 38 5.65 -25.60 28.73
CA SER A 38 5.54 -25.54 30.19
C SER A 38 5.69 -24.12 30.69
N LYS A 39 4.59 -23.60 31.26
CA LYS A 39 4.45 -22.36 32.04
C LYS A 39 4.91 -21.05 31.36
N SER A 40 3.92 -20.24 31.03
CA SER A 40 4.03 -18.88 30.49
C SER A 40 4.95 -17.99 31.32
N ALA A 41 6.07 -17.61 30.75
CA ALA A 41 6.77 -16.40 31.12
C ALA A 41 6.82 -15.52 29.84
N LEU A 42 6.08 -14.41 29.85
CA LEU A 42 6.27 -13.36 28.85
C LEU A 42 7.69 -12.81 29.00
N ASN A 43 8.57 -13.23 28.15
CA ASN A 43 9.89 -12.63 28.05
C ASN A 43 9.78 -11.39 27.13
N THR A 44 9.71 -10.22 27.74
CA THR A 44 9.90 -8.94 27.03
C THR A 44 11.36 -8.79 26.68
N TYR A 45 11.69 -8.92 25.41
CA TYR A 45 13.01 -8.60 24.89
C TYR A 45 12.98 -7.18 24.30
N ASN A 46 13.94 -6.35 24.70
CA ASN A 46 14.31 -5.18 23.92
C ASN A 46 14.97 -5.68 22.64
N VAL A 47 14.20 -5.89 21.60
CA VAL A 47 14.72 -6.26 20.28
C VAL A 47 15.18 -4.97 19.62
N ASN A 48 16.46 -4.90 19.28
CA ASN A 48 16.96 -3.84 18.40
C ASN A 48 16.16 -3.86 17.10
N ALA A 49 15.78 -2.69 16.58
CA ALA A 49 15.08 -2.60 15.30
C ALA A 49 15.81 -3.35 14.17
N ASP A 50 17.13 -3.56 14.30
CA ASP A 50 17.95 -4.35 13.39
C ASP A 50 17.55 -5.83 13.35
N ASP A 51 17.15 -6.42 14.48
CA ASP A 51 16.76 -7.84 14.57
C ASP A 51 15.43 -8.13 13.86
N LEU A 52 14.55 -7.12 13.73
CA LEU A 52 13.27 -7.23 13.00
C LEU A 52 13.44 -7.30 11.48
N PHE A 53 14.55 -6.79 10.97
CA PHE A 53 14.74 -6.63 9.53
C PHE A 53 15.73 -7.64 8.92
N PHE A 54 16.53 -8.34 9.73
CA PHE A 54 17.72 -9.05 9.24
C PHE A 54 17.82 -10.52 9.66
N LYS A 55 16.80 -11.12 10.28
CA LYS A 55 16.94 -12.47 10.85
C LYS A 55 16.86 -13.57 9.80
N GLU A 56 17.90 -14.41 9.77
CA GLU A 56 17.90 -15.68 9.07
C GLU A 56 16.89 -16.65 9.71
N THR A 57 16.24 -17.44 8.86
CA THR A 57 15.15 -18.36 9.18
C THR A 57 15.53 -19.41 10.24
N SER A 58 14.91 -19.35 11.40
CA SER A 58 14.80 -20.49 12.30
C SER A 58 13.46 -21.21 12.06
N SER A 59 13.37 -22.49 12.32
CA SER A 59 12.23 -23.38 12.07
C SER A 59 10.95 -23.09 12.89
N LYS A 60 10.86 -21.95 13.57
CA LYS A 60 9.67 -21.44 14.26
C LYS A 60 9.32 -20.08 13.66
N ARG A 61 8.04 -19.86 13.32
CA ARG A 61 7.52 -18.60 12.83
C ARG A 61 7.72 -17.52 13.90
N ASP A 62 8.50 -16.50 13.56
CA ASP A 62 8.68 -15.36 14.46
C ASP A 62 7.43 -14.51 14.46
N THR A 63 6.91 -14.19 15.64
CA THR A 63 5.75 -13.31 15.83
C THR A 63 6.22 -11.94 16.28
N VAL A 64 5.71 -10.90 15.62
CA VAL A 64 6.05 -9.50 15.87
C VAL A 64 4.83 -8.77 16.44
N LYS A 65 4.99 -8.04 17.54
CA LYS A 65 3.96 -7.14 18.07
C LYS A 65 4.07 -5.79 17.39
N ILE A 66 3.01 -5.36 16.73
CA ILE A 66 2.89 -4.04 16.11
C ILE A 66 2.04 -3.15 17.00
N THR A 67 2.63 -2.05 17.47
CA THR A 67 1.92 -1.02 18.26
C THR A 67 1.53 0.14 17.34
N VAL A 68 0.30 0.60 17.44
CA VAL A 68 -0.22 1.73 16.67
C VAL A 68 -0.15 2.99 17.54
N PRO A 69 0.53 4.05 17.09
CA PRO A 69 0.60 5.31 17.82
C PRO A 69 -0.70 6.12 17.64
N ASN A 70 -1.79 5.61 18.17
CA ASN A 70 -3.09 6.28 18.19
C ASN A 70 -3.64 6.42 19.63
N ASN A 71 -4.74 7.14 19.79
CA ASN A 71 -5.34 7.41 21.09
C ASN A 71 -5.79 6.13 21.81
N ASP A 72 -6.20 5.11 21.07
CA ASP A 72 -6.69 3.84 21.62
C ASP A 72 -5.56 2.89 22.03
N LYS A 73 -4.30 3.25 21.70
CA LYS A 73 -3.11 2.42 21.95
C LYS A 73 -3.26 1.01 21.36
N ASP A 74 -3.79 0.94 20.16
CA ASP A 74 -3.99 -0.32 19.44
C ASP A 74 -2.69 -1.10 19.28
N PHE A 75 -2.82 -2.40 19.25
CA PHE A 75 -1.72 -3.30 18.89
C PHE A 75 -2.27 -4.61 18.34
N PHE A 76 -1.44 -5.30 17.55
CA PHE A 76 -1.73 -6.62 17.02
C PHE A 76 -0.45 -7.42 16.82
N TYR A 77 -0.61 -8.73 16.65
CA TYR A 77 0.51 -9.63 16.43
C TYR A 77 0.53 -10.11 14.97
N VAL A 78 1.72 -10.21 14.40
CA VAL A 78 1.95 -10.65 13.03
C VAL A 78 2.94 -11.79 13.03
N GLU A 79 2.56 -12.96 12.48
CA GLU A 79 3.49 -14.04 12.16
C GLU A 79 4.25 -13.66 10.89
N LEU A 80 5.56 -13.82 10.86
CA LEU A 80 6.34 -13.66 9.63
C LEU A 80 6.06 -14.82 8.67
N LYS A 81 6.01 -14.53 7.37
CA LYS A 81 5.82 -15.55 6.33
C LYS A 81 7.06 -16.41 6.19
N ASP A 82 6.87 -17.72 6.00
CA ASP A 82 7.98 -18.65 5.71
C ASP A 82 8.64 -18.34 4.35
N SER A 83 7.85 -17.79 3.41
CA SER A 83 8.32 -17.35 2.10
C SER A 83 7.42 -16.28 1.53
N LEU A 84 8.02 -15.38 0.77
CA LEU A 84 7.33 -14.34 0.01
C LEU A 84 7.20 -14.81 -1.44
N ILE A 85 5.97 -14.87 -1.93
CA ILE A 85 5.67 -15.37 -3.28
C ILE A 85 5.08 -14.26 -4.15
N ILE A 86 5.37 -14.31 -5.44
CA ILE A 86 4.71 -13.46 -6.44
C ILE A 86 3.40 -14.14 -6.81
N ASP A 87 2.31 -13.41 -6.63
CA ASP A 87 0.97 -13.89 -6.96
C ASP A 87 0.68 -13.80 -8.47
N ARG A 88 -0.25 -14.65 -8.94
CA ARG A 88 -0.79 -14.53 -10.31
C ARG A 88 -1.52 -13.20 -10.51
N SER A 89 -1.64 -12.76 -11.73
CA SER A 89 -2.32 -11.50 -12.09
C SER A 89 -3.80 -11.66 -12.50
N THR A 90 -4.32 -12.90 -12.53
CA THR A 90 -5.68 -13.18 -12.98
C THR A 90 -6.36 -14.19 -12.07
N TYR A 91 -7.61 -13.87 -11.68
CA TYR A 91 -8.46 -14.68 -10.81
C TYR A 91 -9.86 -14.77 -11.40
N GLU A 92 -10.40 -15.98 -11.47
CA GLU A 92 -11.74 -16.26 -12.01
C GLU A 92 -12.68 -16.71 -10.88
N ASN A 93 -13.99 -16.62 -11.12
CA ASN A 93 -15.03 -17.14 -10.23
C ASN A 93 -15.03 -16.55 -8.80
N VAL A 94 -14.71 -15.26 -8.67
CA VAL A 94 -14.75 -14.54 -7.42
C VAL A 94 -16.10 -13.81 -7.31
N SER A 95 -16.89 -14.15 -6.29
CA SER A 95 -18.24 -13.62 -6.11
C SER A 95 -18.32 -12.43 -5.14
N HIS A 96 -17.36 -12.32 -4.24
CA HIS A 96 -17.31 -11.29 -3.20
C HIS A 96 -15.97 -10.59 -3.21
N ILE A 97 -15.96 -9.31 -3.55
CA ILE A 97 -14.75 -8.47 -3.57
C ILE A 97 -15.07 -7.19 -2.80
N ILE A 98 -14.22 -6.86 -1.83
CA ILE A 98 -14.17 -5.53 -1.23
C ILE A 98 -12.90 -4.84 -1.72
N GLU A 99 -13.01 -3.58 -2.10
CA GLU A 99 -11.87 -2.78 -2.54
C GLU A 99 -11.85 -1.46 -1.77
N ILE A 100 -10.65 -0.99 -1.47
CA ILE A 100 -10.36 0.34 -0.94
C ILE A 100 -9.03 0.84 -1.49
N SER A 101 -8.92 2.15 -1.69
CA SER A 101 -7.78 2.85 -2.30
C SER A 101 -7.27 3.97 -1.41
N ASP A 102 -6.03 4.39 -1.61
CA ASP A 102 -5.46 5.67 -1.13
C ASP A 102 -5.65 5.95 0.38
N ILE A 103 -5.37 4.97 1.23
CA ILE A 103 -5.47 5.09 2.71
C ILE A 103 -4.41 6.03 3.29
N GLU A 104 -3.29 6.20 2.60
CA GLU A 104 -2.28 7.22 2.91
C GLU A 104 -1.82 7.21 4.39
N GLY A 105 -1.45 6.03 4.89
CA GLY A 105 -0.95 5.87 6.26
C GLY A 105 -1.97 6.13 7.37
N ASN A 106 -3.27 6.13 7.05
CA ASN A 106 -4.35 6.35 8.00
C ASN A 106 -4.89 5.03 8.56
N PHE A 107 -4.28 4.55 9.64
CA PHE A 107 -4.66 3.28 10.26
C PHE A 107 -6.10 3.26 10.77
N ASN A 108 -6.58 4.35 11.36
CA ASN A 108 -7.95 4.41 11.91
C ASN A 108 -9.01 4.27 10.82
N ALA A 109 -8.78 4.86 9.64
CA ALA A 109 -9.65 4.73 8.48
C ALA A 109 -9.72 3.28 8.02
N LEU A 110 -8.56 2.65 7.81
CA LEU A 110 -8.47 1.25 7.38
C LEU A 110 -9.12 0.31 8.40
N TYR A 111 -8.79 0.46 9.68
CA TYR A 111 -9.36 -0.34 10.77
C TYR A 111 -10.88 -0.29 10.75
N SER A 112 -11.45 0.92 10.75
CA SER A 112 -12.90 1.13 10.79
C SER A 112 -13.60 0.53 9.59
N PHE A 113 -13.02 0.71 8.41
CA PHE A 113 -13.57 0.17 7.17
C PHE A 113 -13.60 -1.36 7.19
N LEU A 114 -12.50 -2.00 7.58
CA LEU A 114 -12.41 -3.46 7.61
C LEU A 114 -13.34 -4.09 8.65
N ILE A 115 -13.48 -3.47 9.83
CA ILE A 115 -14.40 -3.92 10.89
C ILE A 115 -15.86 -3.81 10.43
N SER A 116 -16.26 -2.63 9.96
CA SER A 116 -17.66 -2.36 9.62
C SER A 116 -18.16 -3.18 8.45
N ASN A 117 -17.26 -3.55 7.53
CA ASN A 117 -17.57 -4.39 6.38
C ASN A 117 -17.24 -5.87 6.60
N LYS A 118 -17.01 -6.29 7.87
CA LYS A 118 -16.83 -7.69 8.29
C LYS A 118 -15.69 -8.40 7.57
N VAL A 119 -14.66 -7.66 7.22
CA VAL A 119 -13.41 -8.23 6.69
C VAL A 119 -12.56 -8.76 7.83
N MET A 120 -12.55 -8.04 8.94
CA MET A 120 -11.70 -8.27 10.09
C MET A 120 -12.52 -8.14 11.39
N ASP A 121 -12.17 -8.93 12.41
CA ASP A 121 -12.72 -8.77 13.76
C ASP A 121 -11.92 -7.75 14.60
N LYS A 122 -12.40 -7.45 15.82
CA LYS A 122 -11.74 -6.52 16.75
C LYS A 122 -10.37 -6.98 17.23
N ASN A 123 -10.05 -8.27 17.06
CA ASN A 123 -8.75 -8.86 17.40
C ASN A 123 -7.81 -8.89 16.19
N TYR A 124 -8.15 -8.16 15.11
CA TYR A 124 -7.39 -8.09 13.86
C TYR A 124 -7.31 -9.43 13.10
N ASN A 125 -8.26 -10.34 13.28
CA ASN A 125 -8.32 -11.61 12.56
C ASN A 125 -9.22 -11.50 11.35
N TRP A 126 -8.86 -12.15 10.27
CA TRP A 126 -9.68 -12.27 9.07
C TRP A 126 -10.96 -13.04 9.34
N ILE A 127 -12.10 -12.48 8.96
CA ILE A 127 -13.43 -13.11 9.08
C ILE A 127 -14.26 -13.06 7.79
N PHE A 128 -13.64 -12.67 6.67
CA PHE A 128 -14.34 -12.53 5.37
C PHE A 128 -14.44 -13.87 4.61
N GLY A 129 -14.06 -14.99 5.22
CA GLY A 129 -14.12 -16.32 4.64
C GLY A 129 -13.35 -16.40 3.32
N ASN A 130 -14.02 -16.88 2.26
CA ASN A 130 -13.45 -17.00 0.91
C ASN A 130 -13.56 -15.72 0.07
N GLY A 131 -13.94 -14.58 0.65
CA GLY A 131 -13.99 -13.30 -0.04
C GLY A 131 -12.60 -12.78 -0.41
N HIS A 132 -12.57 -11.86 -1.35
CA HIS A 132 -11.34 -11.19 -1.81
C HIS A 132 -11.34 -9.73 -1.37
N VAL A 133 -10.20 -9.22 -0.89
CA VAL A 133 -10.02 -7.80 -0.58
C VAL A 133 -8.91 -7.24 -1.47
N VAL A 134 -9.18 -6.12 -2.12
CA VAL A 134 -8.24 -5.39 -2.97
C VAL A 134 -7.82 -4.09 -2.28
N PHE A 135 -6.56 -3.95 -1.96
CA PHE A 135 -5.92 -2.72 -1.54
C PHE A 135 -5.28 -2.07 -2.77
N LEU A 136 -5.88 -0.98 -3.27
CA LEU A 136 -5.61 -0.46 -4.62
C LEU A 136 -4.53 0.62 -4.65
N GLY A 137 -3.48 0.45 -3.85
CA GLY A 137 -2.30 1.32 -3.83
C GLY A 137 -2.44 2.59 -3.01
N ASP A 138 -1.30 3.24 -2.78
CA ASP A 138 -1.12 4.45 -1.97
C ASP A 138 -1.62 4.27 -0.52
N PHE A 139 -1.14 3.21 0.13
CA PHE A 139 -1.39 2.94 1.56
C PHE A 139 -0.36 3.57 2.47
N VAL A 140 0.67 4.16 1.90
CA VAL A 140 1.77 4.84 2.56
C VAL A 140 1.70 6.35 2.34
N ASP A 141 2.53 7.09 3.07
CA ASP A 141 2.69 8.54 3.01
C ASP A 141 1.53 9.32 3.62
N ARG A 142 1.68 10.64 3.70
CA ARG A 142 0.74 11.64 4.24
C ARG A 142 0.29 11.39 5.68
N GLY A 143 -0.14 10.18 6.03
CA GLY A 143 -0.44 9.76 7.39
C GLY A 143 0.80 9.29 8.16
N THR A 144 0.65 9.12 9.48
CA THR A 144 1.76 8.78 10.38
C THR A 144 1.90 7.29 10.68
N GLN A 145 1.01 6.44 10.14
CA GLN A 145 0.92 5.02 10.49
C GLN A 145 1.08 4.08 9.30
N SER A 146 1.84 4.51 8.27
CA SER A 146 2.07 3.74 7.04
C SER A 146 2.58 2.33 7.33
N ILE A 147 3.54 2.19 8.26
CA ILE A 147 4.13 0.89 8.59
C ILE A 147 3.14 -0.03 9.28
N GLN A 148 2.30 0.51 10.18
CA GLN A 148 1.25 -0.25 10.86
C GLN A 148 0.16 -0.71 9.87
N VAL A 149 -0.19 0.15 8.90
CA VAL A 149 -1.11 -0.19 7.81
C VAL A 149 -0.55 -1.36 6.99
N LEU A 150 0.72 -1.29 6.57
CA LEU A 150 1.34 -2.36 5.80
C LEU A 150 1.42 -3.68 6.59
N TRP A 151 1.77 -3.64 7.88
CA TRP A 151 1.80 -4.83 8.73
C TRP A 151 0.41 -5.46 8.92
N LEU A 152 -0.64 -4.64 9.03
CA LEU A 152 -2.01 -5.16 9.13
C LEU A 152 -2.40 -5.89 7.84
N ILE A 153 -2.11 -5.31 6.68
CA ILE A 153 -2.40 -5.93 5.38
C ILE A 153 -1.58 -7.23 5.20
N TYR A 154 -0.30 -7.22 5.58
CA TYR A 154 0.57 -8.39 5.56
C TYR A 154 0.00 -9.54 6.40
N LYS A 155 -0.51 -9.24 7.61
CA LYS A 155 -1.19 -10.22 8.49
C LYS A 155 -2.44 -10.78 7.82
N LEU A 156 -3.32 -9.91 7.35
CA LEU A 156 -4.60 -10.32 6.75
C LEU A 156 -4.40 -11.15 5.48
N GLU A 157 -3.34 -10.89 4.71
CA GLU A 157 -3.00 -11.70 3.53
C GLU A 157 -2.70 -13.16 3.89
N GLN A 158 -2.03 -13.42 5.01
CA GLN A 158 -1.77 -14.78 5.48
C GLN A 158 -3.03 -15.48 5.98
N GLU A 159 -3.87 -14.74 6.68
CA GLU A 159 -5.07 -15.31 7.29
C GLU A 159 -6.17 -15.58 6.27
N ALA A 160 -6.31 -14.72 5.25
CA ALA A 160 -7.25 -14.91 4.16
C ALA A 160 -7.05 -16.26 3.47
N VAL A 161 -5.80 -16.60 3.14
CA VAL A 161 -5.46 -17.86 2.46
C VAL A 161 -5.89 -19.08 3.31
N LYS A 162 -5.76 -19.02 4.64
CA LYS A 162 -6.17 -20.11 5.54
C LYS A 162 -7.68 -20.41 5.49
N GLN A 163 -8.49 -19.42 5.04
CA GLN A 163 -9.94 -19.52 4.93
C GLN A 163 -10.45 -19.59 3.47
N GLY A 164 -9.52 -19.75 2.50
CA GLY A 164 -9.85 -19.81 1.08
C GLY A 164 -10.12 -18.43 0.45
N GLY A 165 -9.88 -17.35 1.20
CA GLY A 165 -9.96 -15.97 0.75
C GLY A 165 -8.63 -15.45 0.18
N LYS A 166 -8.62 -14.18 -0.21
CA LYS A 166 -7.42 -13.56 -0.78
C LYS A 166 -7.36 -12.07 -0.47
N VAL A 167 -6.18 -11.61 -0.11
CA VAL A 167 -5.81 -10.20 -0.13
C VAL A 167 -4.98 -9.93 -1.38
N HIS A 168 -5.39 -8.93 -2.15
CA HIS A 168 -4.68 -8.38 -3.31
C HIS A 168 -4.12 -7.02 -2.91
N TYR A 169 -2.82 -6.86 -2.98
CA TYR A 169 -2.17 -5.57 -2.81
C TYR A 169 -1.65 -5.09 -4.17
N ILE A 170 -2.28 -4.06 -4.70
CA ILE A 170 -1.86 -3.43 -5.96
C ILE A 170 -0.95 -2.26 -5.61
N LEU A 171 0.24 -2.21 -6.20
CA LEU A 171 1.18 -1.12 -5.96
C LEU A 171 0.65 0.19 -6.53
N GLY A 172 0.68 1.24 -5.72
CA GLY A 172 0.50 2.62 -6.15
C GLY A 172 1.85 3.30 -6.44
N ASN A 173 1.79 4.56 -6.85
CA ASN A 173 3.01 5.31 -7.13
C ASN A 173 3.76 5.68 -5.85
N HIS A 174 3.08 5.85 -4.72
CA HIS A 174 3.72 6.15 -3.45
C HIS A 174 4.53 4.95 -2.93
N GLU A 175 4.07 3.71 -3.08
CA GLU A 175 4.89 2.54 -2.77
C GLU A 175 6.17 2.49 -3.62
N ILE A 176 6.07 2.79 -4.92
CA ILE A 176 7.24 2.82 -5.82
C ILE A 176 8.22 3.92 -5.40
N LEU A 177 7.74 5.13 -5.11
CA LEU A 177 8.57 6.24 -4.65
C LEU A 177 9.33 5.88 -3.38
N ASN A 178 8.66 5.21 -2.44
CA ASN A 178 9.26 4.76 -1.19
C ASN A 178 10.35 3.70 -1.41
N ILE A 179 10.08 2.73 -2.28
CA ILE A 179 11.06 1.70 -2.66
C ILE A 179 12.29 2.30 -3.34
N GLN A 180 12.09 3.32 -4.18
CA GLN A 180 13.16 4.01 -4.90
C GLN A 180 13.95 5.00 -4.03
N GLY A 181 13.49 5.28 -2.81
CA GLY A 181 14.09 6.32 -1.98
C GLY A 181 13.91 7.74 -2.55
N ALA A 182 13.02 7.91 -3.52
CA ALA A 182 12.81 9.20 -4.20
C ALA A 182 12.21 10.28 -3.28
N GLY A 183 11.65 9.89 -2.15
CA GLY A 183 11.21 10.79 -1.09
C GLY A 183 12.35 11.58 -0.41
N TYR A 184 13.61 11.22 -0.66
CA TYR A 184 14.78 11.86 -0.06
C TYR A 184 15.37 13.03 -0.86
N ASN A 185 15.02 13.15 -2.13
CA ASN A 185 15.51 14.23 -2.98
C ASN A 185 14.54 15.41 -3.02
N ASP A 186 14.70 16.27 -2.05
CA ASP A 186 14.52 17.72 -2.01
C ASP A 186 13.22 18.40 -2.42
N ASN A 187 12.23 17.83 -3.10
CA ASN A 187 11.24 18.75 -3.64
C ASN A 187 9.74 18.39 -3.60
N VAL A 188 9.33 17.19 -3.27
CA VAL A 188 7.89 16.86 -3.36
C VAL A 188 7.31 16.19 -2.12
N LEU A 189 8.05 15.33 -1.43
CA LEU A 189 7.51 14.52 -0.33
C LEU A 189 8.11 14.86 1.05
N ILE A 190 9.29 15.46 1.12
CA ILE A 190 10.04 15.68 2.38
C ILE A 190 9.50 16.87 3.19
N LYS A 191 8.64 17.69 2.65
CA LYS A 191 7.97 18.74 3.44
C LYS A 191 6.89 18.19 4.37
N ASP A 192 6.61 16.92 4.30
CA ASP A 192 5.65 16.31 5.18
C ASP A 192 6.34 15.89 6.48
N GLU A 193 6.16 16.70 7.54
CA GLU A 193 6.60 16.38 8.90
C GLU A 193 6.09 15.01 9.35
N GLN A 194 5.00 14.54 8.78
CA GLN A 194 4.37 13.25 9.05
C GLN A 194 5.22 12.07 8.58
N TYR A 195 5.96 12.22 7.49
CA TYR A 195 6.89 11.22 6.98
C TYR A 195 8.07 10.97 7.92
N ASN A 196 8.62 12.05 8.45
CA ASN A 196 9.68 11.98 9.45
C ASN A 196 9.20 11.33 10.75
N THR A 197 7.93 11.49 11.11
CA THR A 197 7.38 10.94 12.36
C THR A 197 7.35 9.41 12.34
N ALA A 198 7.00 8.78 11.23
CA ALA A 198 7.01 7.31 11.12
C ALA A 198 8.44 6.76 11.20
N SER A 199 9.41 7.35 10.50
CA SER A 199 10.81 6.95 10.55
C SER A 199 11.45 7.20 11.91
N VAL A 200 11.10 8.30 12.59
CA VAL A 200 11.54 8.61 13.95
C VAL A 200 10.94 7.61 14.96
N ALA A 201 9.66 7.26 14.83
CA ALA A 201 9.01 6.29 15.72
C ALA A 201 9.65 4.89 15.66
N PHE A 202 10.24 4.52 14.53
CA PHE A 202 10.96 3.25 14.37
C PHE A 202 12.48 3.37 14.56
N GLY A 203 13.02 4.58 14.80
CA GLY A 203 14.45 4.80 14.96
C GLY A 203 15.29 4.41 13.74
N LYS A 204 14.69 4.30 12.57
CA LYS A 204 15.32 3.92 11.30
C LYS A 204 14.97 4.91 10.21
N SER A 205 15.91 5.12 9.28
CA SER A 205 15.60 5.91 8.11
C SER A 205 14.52 5.23 7.27
N HIS A 206 13.68 6.02 6.66
CA HIS A 206 12.61 5.57 5.78
C HIS A 206 13.12 4.64 4.65
N GLU A 207 14.31 4.90 4.13
CA GLU A 207 15.03 4.06 3.19
C GLU A 207 15.15 2.61 3.64
N ILE A 208 15.51 2.40 4.92
CA ILE A 208 15.69 1.06 5.47
C ILE A 208 14.36 0.33 5.55
N LEU A 209 13.28 1.02 5.94
CA LEU A 209 11.95 0.43 6.09
C LEU A 209 11.38 -0.14 4.79
N HIS A 210 11.70 0.47 3.65
CA HIS A 210 11.24 0.05 2.32
C HIS A 210 12.33 -0.64 1.49
N SER A 211 13.52 -0.86 2.08
CA SER A 211 14.63 -1.51 1.38
C SER A 211 14.37 -2.99 1.10
N SER A 212 15.11 -3.56 0.15
CA SER A 212 15.11 -5.01 -0.13
C SER A 212 15.65 -5.87 1.02
N LYS A 213 16.11 -5.25 2.11
CA LYS A 213 16.60 -5.94 3.32
C LYS A 213 15.51 -6.07 4.38
N SER A 214 14.51 -5.19 4.41
CA SER A 214 13.39 -5.27 5.35
C SER A 214 12.34 -6.27 4.90
N GLU A 215 11.58 -6.84 5.85
CA GLU A 215 10.50 -7.78 5.54
C GLU A 215 9.40 -7.14 4.69
N LEU A 216 8.92 -5.96 5.08
CA LEU A 216 7.90 -5.23 4.30
C LEU A 216 8.43 -4.79 2.93
N GLY A 217 9.69 -4.35 2.84
CA GLY A 217 10.29 -3.98 1.57
C GLY A 217 10.42 -5.17 0.60
N LYS A 218 10.80 -6.35 1.10
CA LYS A 218 10.77 -7.60 0.32
C LYS A 218 9.35 -7.96 -0.11
N TRP A 219 8.40 -7.86 0.81
CA TRP A 219 6.99 -8.18 0.57
C TRP A 219 6.39 -7.25 -0.50
N LEU A 220 6.60 -5.93 -0.43
CA LEU A 220 6.14 -4.98 -1.45
C LEU A 220 6.68 -5.32 -2.84
N ARG A 221 7.92 -5.79 -2.95
CA ARG A 221 8.54 -6.17 -4.22
C ARG A 221 7.95 -7.43 -4.85
N THR A 222 7.14 -8.18 -4.13
CA THR A 222 6.38 -9.31 -4.69
C THR A 222 5.03 -8.90 -5.28
N LYS A 223 4.57 -7.67 -5.04
CA LYS A 223 3.22 -7.24 -5.39
C LYS A 223 3.05 -6.93 -6.87
N ASN A 224 1.81 -7.03 -7.33
CA ASN A 224 1.41 -6.66 -8.68
C ASN A 224 1.03 -5.17 -8.74
N SER A 225 1.10 -4.58 -9.93
CA SER A 225 0.63 -3.21 -10.19
C SER A 225 -0.69 -3.21 -10.97
N ILE A 226 -1.10 -4.37 -11.45
CA ILE A 226 -2.37 -4.58 -12.15
C ILE A 226 -2.83 -6.03 -11.97
N GLU A 227 -4.10 -6.22 -11.65
CA GLU A 227 -4.72 -7.55 -11.57
C GLU A 227 -6.10 -7.56 -12.20
N LYS A 228 -6.49 -8.71 -12.75
CA LYS A 228 -7.84 -8.97 -13.22
C LYS A 228 -8.53 -9.98 -12.32
N ILE A 229 -9.67 -9.60 -11.75
CA ILE A 229 -10.47 -10.46 -10.89
C ILE A 229 -11.87 -10.54 -11.49
N GLY A 230 -12.20 -11.68 -12.08
CA GLY A 230 -13.42 -11.83 -12.86
C GLY A 230 -13.52 -10.81 -13.98
N ASN A 231 -14.57 -10.01 -13.97
CA ASN A 231 -14.82 -8.97 -14.97
C ASN A 231 -14.14 -7.62 -14.69
N TYR A 232 -13.37 -7.51 -13.62
CA TYR A 232 -12.78 -6.26 -13.13
C TYR A 232 -11.28 -6.27 -13.27
N THR A 233 -10.71 -5.20 -13.85
CA THR A 233 -9.28 -4.93 -13.79
C THR A 233 -9.02 -3.85 -12.76
N PHE A 234 -8.18 -4.15 -11.79
CA PHE A 234 -7.75 -3.25 -10.73
C PHE A 234 -6.36 -2.71 -11.06
N VAL A 235 -6.23 -1.40 -11.07
CA VAL A 235 -4.98 -0.68 -11.36
C VAL A 235 -5.00 0.66 -10.67
N HIS A 236 -3.92 1.02 -9.99
CA HIS A 236 -3.92 2.20 -9.13
C HIS A 236 -4.19 3.51 -9.89
N GLY A 237 -3.33 3.90 -10.87
CA GLY A 237 -3.49 5.17 -11.57
C GLY A 237 -4.48 5.10 -12.74
N GLY A 238 -4.32 4.13 -13.62
CA GLY A 238 -5.19 3.95 -14.79
C GLY A 238 -4.46 3.36 -16.00
N LEU A 239 -5.19 3.17 -17.07
CA LEU A 239 -4.69 2.59 -18.31
C LEU A 239 -4.75 3.62 -19.44
N SER A 240 -3.58 4.11 -19.87
CA SER A 240 -3.47 4.96 -21.05
C SER A 240 -3.74 4.16 -22.32
N PRO A 241 -4.45 4.71 -23.32
CA PRO A 241 -4.61 4.06 -24.63
C PRO A 241 -3.28 3.68 -25.29
N LYS A 242 -2.22 4.38 -24.96
CA LYS A 242 -0.87 4.15 -25.47
C LYS A 242 -0.29 2.77 -25.08
N ILE A 243 -0.77 2.18 -23.97
CA ILE A 243 -0.32 0.86 -23.52
C ILE A 243 -0.53 -0.21 -24.60
N ILE A 244 -1.60 -0.07 -25.40
CA ILE A 244 -1.94 -1.02 -26.47
C ILE A 244 -0.84 -1.12 -27.53
N SER A 245 -0.10 -0.03 -27.78
CA SER A 245 0.99 -0.03 -28.77
C SER A 245 2.17 -0.92 -28.36
N PHE A 246 2.36 -1.15 -27.08
CA PHE A 246 3.40 -2.05 -26.55
C PHE A 246 2.97 -3.51 -26.49
N LYS A 247 1.66 -3.78 -26.61
CA LYS A 247 1.05 -5.12 -26.56
C LYS A 247 1.43 -5.97 -25.34
N PRO A 248 1.52 -5.44 -24.11
CA PRO A 248 1.88 -6.22 -22.94
C PRO A 248 0.67 -7.00 -22.39
N GLY A 249 0.87 -8.25 -21.97
CA GLY A 249 -0.07 -8.95 -21.09
C GLY A 249 0.07 -8.48 -19.64
N LEU A 250 -0.87 -8.87 -18.76
CA LEU A 250 -0.84 -8.48 -17.33
C LEU A 250 0.45 -8.91 -16.64
N ASP A 251 0.88 -10.15 -16.85
CA ASP A 251 2.12 -10.66 -16.26
C ASP A 251 3.36 -9.91 -16.78
N ASN A 252 3.37 -9.54 -18.06
CA ASN A 252 4.47 -8.76 -18.63
C ASN A 252 4.53 -7.35 -18.02
N ILE A 253 3.37 -6.71 -17.79
CA ILE A 253 3.30 -5.42 -17.08
C ILE A 253 3.90 -5.57 -15.68
N ASN A 254 3.39 -6.53 -14.91
CA ASN A 254 3.80 -6.74 -13.51
C ASN A 254 5.29 -7.10 -13.41
N ASN A 255 5.79 -8.01 -14.24
CA ASN A 255 7.18 -8.41 -14.24
C ASN A 255 8.11 -7.25 -14.64
N THR A 256 7.74 -6.50 -15.68
CA THR A 256 8.55 -5.34 -16.12
C THR A 256 8.63 -4.28 -15.01
N ILE A 257 7.54 -4.01 -14.28
CA ILE A 257 7.56 -3.07 -13.15
C ILE A 257 8.45 -3.62 -12.04
N ARG A 258 8.28 -4.89 -11.60
CA ARG A 258 9.11 -5.51 -10.55
C ARG A 258 10.61 -5.50 -10.87
N GLU A 259 10.98 -5.85 -12.10
CA GLU A 259 12.38 -5.85 -12.54
C GLU A 259 13.03 -4.46 -12.55
N ASN A 260 12.22 -3.41 -12.58
CA ASN A 260 12.69 -2.03 -12.65
C ASN A 260 12.27 -1.18 -11.46
N ILE A 261 11.68 -1.78 -10.42
CA ILE A 261 11.08 -1.10 -9.28
C ILE A 261 12.07 -0.24 -8.49
N GLU A 262 13.36 -0.62 -8.47
CA GLU A 262 14.45 0.11 -7.81
C GLU A 262 14.92 1.33 -8.61
N HIS A 263 14.42 1.53 -9.82
CA HIS A 263 14.93 2.57 -10.72
C HIS A 263 13.93 3.70 -10.87
N ASP A 264 14.34 4.91 -10.59
CA ASP A 264 13.59 6.13 -10.87
C ASP A 264 13.48 6.38 -12.39
N LEU A 265 12.70 5.57 -13.07
CA LEU A 265 12.45 5.72 -14.51
C LEU A 265 11.54 6.90 -14.84
N TYR A 266 10.87 7.45 -13.85
CA TYR A 266 10.04 8.63 -14.01
C TYR A 266 10.89 9.87 -14.34
N ASN A 267 12.02 10.06 -13.64
CA ASN A 267 12.95 11.17 -13.85
C ASN A 267 14.16 10.76 -14.71
N ASN A 268 14.57 9.48 -14.67
CA ASN A 268 15.78 8.95 -15.28
C ASN A 268 15.47 7.79 -16.23
N PRO A 269 14.86 8.05 -17.41
CA PRO A 269 14.46 7.00 -18.35
C PRO A 269 15.66 6.23 -18.91
N LYS A 270 15.49 4.91 -19.08
CA LYS A 270 16.48 3.98 -19.63
C LYS A 270 16.15 3.59 -21.08
N LYS A 271 16.98 2.70 -21.68
CA LYS A 271 16.73 2.19 -23.04
C LYS A 271 15.47 1.33 -23.17
N ASN A 272 14.98 0.71 -22.08
CA ASN A 272 13.77 -0.09 -22.08
C ASN A 272 12.52 0.80 -22.20
N LYS A 273 11.96 0.90 -23.40
CA LYS A 273 10.81 1.76 -23.70
C LYS A 273 9.55 1.35 -22.93
N LEU A 274 9.31 0.03 -22.75
CA LEU A 274 8.16 -0.46 -22.00
C LEU A 274 8.28 -0.10 -20.53
N ALA A 275 9.44 -0.35 -19.90
CA ALA A 275 9.66 -0.01 -18.50
C ALA A 275 9.51 1.50 -18.25
N ASN A 276 10.09 2.36 -19.11
CA ASN A 276 9.93 3.81 -19.02
C ASN A 276 8.46 4.25 -19.13
N PHE A 277 7.68 3.58 -19.98
CA PHE A 277 6.26 3.85 -20.11
C PHE A 277 5.51 3.42 -18.86
N LEU A 278 5.72 2.19 -18.37
CA LEU A 278 4.96 1.60 -17.27
C LEU A 278 5.20 2.33 -15.93
N ILE A 279 6.43 2.77 -15.65
CA ILE A 279 6.78 3.51 -14.42
C ILE A 279 6.61 5.02 -14.62
N GLY A 280 6.53 5.48 -15.87
CA GLY A 280 6.38 6.89 -16.22
C GLY A 280 4.95 7.41 -16.07
N ARG A 281 4.78 8.69 -16.41
CA ARG A 281 3.55 9.49 -16.20
C ARG A 281 2.30 8.97 -16.90
N GLU A 282 2.45 8.24 -17.98
CA GLU A 282 1.35 7.62 -18.74
C GLU A 282 1.15 6.14 -18.38
N GLY A 283 1.96 5.61 -17.49
CA GLY A 283 1.90 4.24 -17.01
C GLY A 283 0.82 4.00 -15.95
N PRO A 284 0.56 2.73 -15.63
CA PRO A 284 -0.54 2.31 -14.75
C PRO A 284 -0.48 2.86 -13.33
N LEU A 285 0.69 3.33 -12.88
CA LEU A 285 0.88 3.89 -11.55
C LEU A 285 0.49 5.39 -11.46
N TRP A 286 0.52 6.13 -12.56
CA TRP A 286 0.45 7.60 -12.56
C TRP A 286 -0.64 8.19 -13.45
N PHE A 287 -1.22 7.41 -14.36
CA PHE A 287 -2.07 7.94 -15.41
C PHE A 287 -3.42 8.43 -14.87
N ARG A 288 -3.70 9.74 -15.01
CA ARG A 288 -4.96 10.39 -14.59
C ARG A 288 -5.95 10.63 -15.73
N GLY A 289 -5.57 10.25 -16.97
CA GLY A 289 -6.37 10.58 -18.17
C GLY A 289 -7.73 9.91 -18.25
N LEU A 290 -8.02 8.90 -17.43
CA LEU A 290 -9.36 8.33 -17.31
C LEU A 290 -10.32 9.25 -16.55
N VAL A 291 -9.79 10.15 -15.71
CA VAL A 291 -10.59 11.07 -14.88
C VAL A 291 -10.58 12.48 -15.44
N MET A 292 -9.40 12.99 -15.80
CA MET A 292 -9.22 14.38 -16.15
C MET A 292 -8.15 14.59 -17.24
N LYS A 293 -8.19 15.75 -17.89
CA LYS A 293 -7.07 16.25 -18.69
C LYS A 293 -5.91 16.59 -17.76
N TYR A 294 -4.71 16.28 -18.17
CA TYR A 294 -3.48 16.63 -17.47
C TYR A 294 -2.51 17.33 -18.41
N LYS A 295 -1.51 18.06 -17.89
CA LYS A 295 -0.60 18.86 -18.75
C LYS A 295 0.17 18.06 -19.81
N TYR A 296 0.27 16.74 -19.65
CA TYR A 296 1.03 15.86 -20.53
C TYR A 296 0.17 15.03 -21.48
N TYR A 297 -1.16 14.98 -21.25
CA TYR A 297 -2.10 14.18 -22.05
C TYR A 297 -3.53 14.68 -21.91
N ASP A 298 -4.33 14.42 -22.91
CA ASP A 298 -5.76 14.73 -22.89
C ASP A 298 -6.54 13.66 -22.09
N LYS A 299 -7.77 14.00 -21.71
CA LYS A 299 -8.70 13.03 -21.14
C LYS A 299 -9.05 11.99 -22.20
N VAL A 300 -9.07 10.72 -21.78
CA VAL A 300 -9.46 9.59 -22.61
C VAL A 300 -10.88 9.73 -23.10
N THR A 301 -11.11 9.47 -24.39
CA THR A 301 -12.43 9.44 -24.99
C THR A 301 -13.14 8.10 -24.75
N GLN A 302 -14.48 8.07 -24.88
CA GLN A 302 -15.27 6.83 -24.77
C GLN A 302 -14.77 5.75 -25.75
N SER A 303 -14.42 6.12 -26.98
CA SER A 303 -13.88 5.21 -27.99
C SER A 303 -12.54 4.59 -27.60
N GLU A 304 -11.62 5.40 -27.04
CA GLU A 304 -10.32 4.93 -26.58
C GLU A 304 -10.47 4.02 -25.35
N PHE A 305 -11.35 4.37 -24.42
CA PHE A 305 -11.64 3.53 -23.27
C PHE A 305 -12.18 2.16 -23.70
N LYS A 306 -13.07 2.10 -24.68
CA LYS A 306 -13.56 0.86 -25.25
C LYS A 306 -12.46 0.00 -25.85
N LYS A 307 -11.45 0.61 -26.49
CA LYS A 307 -10.27 -0.12 -26.99
C LYS A 307 -9.46 -0.74 -25.86
N ILE A 308 -9.30 -0.03 -24.73
CA ILE A 308 -8.62 -0.54 -23.53
C ILE A 308 -9.39 -1.75 -22.96
N GLN A 309 -10.70 -1.62 -22.77
CA GLN A 309 -11.56 -2.72 -22.29
C GLN A 309 -11.43 -3.97 -23.16
N ASN A 310 -11.50 -3.80 -24.49
CA ASN A 310 -11.38 -4.89 -25.44
C ASN A 310 -10.00 -5.55 -25.39
N TYR A 311 -8.93 -4.74 -25.28
CA TYR A 311 -7.56 -5.23 -25.22
C TYR A 311 -7.31 -6.11 -23.99
N PHE A 312 -7.71 -5.65 -22.81
CA PHE A 312 -7.57 -6.40 -21.55
C PHE A 312 -8.71 -7.42 -21.32
N LYS A 313 -9.68 -7.49 -22.23
CA LYS A 313 -10.89 -8.33 -22.06
C LYS A 313 -11.55 -8.12 -20.69
N SER A 314 -11.66 -6.86 -20.30
CA SER A 314 -12.17 -6.45 -19.00
C SER A 314 -13.31 -5.44 -19.16
N PRO A 315 -14.56 -5.82 -18.88
CA PRO A 315 -15.72 -4.93 -18.95
C PRO A 315 -15.63 -3.75 -17.98
N LYS A 316 -14.97 -3.94 -16.84
CA LYS A 316 -14.85 -2.94 -15.78
C LYS A 316 -13.38 -2.68 -15.43
N ILE A 317 -13.05 -1.42 -15.19
CA ILE A 317 -11.74 -0.99 -14.68
C ILE A 317 -11.98 -0.20 -13.40
N VAL A 318 -11.26 -0.55 -12.33
CA VAL A 318 -11.32 0.12 -11.01
C VAL A 318 -9.99 0.83 -10.80
N ILE A 319 -10.06 2.12 -10.43
CA ILE A 319 -8.89 2.98 -10.23
C ILE A 319 -8.98 3.80 -8.95
N GLY A 320 -7.80 4.10 -8.37
CA GLY A 320 -7.55 5.08 -7.31
C GLY A 320 -6.87 6.33 -7.82
N HIS A 321 -5.85 6.82 -7.09
CA HIS A 321 -4.85 7.81 -7.49
C HIS A 321 -5.37 9.21 -7.82
N THR A 322 -6.52 9.35 -8.43
CA THR A 322 -7.08 10.64 -8.84
C THR A 322 -8.31 10.93 -8.00
N GLY A 323 -8.15 11.83 -7.03
CA GLY A 323 -9.16 12.16 -6.04
C GLY A 323 -10.51 12.53 -6.65
N VAL A 324 -11.57 11.94 -6.11
CA VAL A 324 -12.98 12.22 -6.43
C VAL A 324 -13.76 12.54 -5.15
N ASN A 325 -14.90 13.21 -5.29
CA ASN A 325 -15.71 13.58 -4.13
C ASN A 325 -16.43 12.36 -3.49
N ASP A 326 -16.75 11.37 -4.30
CA ASP A 326 -17.41 10.13 -3.89
C ASP A 326 -17.03 9.01 -4.86
N ILE A 327 -17.23 7.75 -4.45
CA ILE A 327 -17.09 6.62 -5.37
C ILE A 327 -18.14 6.77 -6.47
N GLU A 328 -17.68 6.80 -7.72
CA GLU A 328 -18.50 7.09 -8.86
C GLU A 328 -18.06 6.31 -10.10
N THR A 329 -18.98 6.18 -11.05
CA THR A 329 -18.70 5.54 -12.33
C THR A 329 -18.40 6.54 -13.43
N GLY A 330 -17.79 6.05 -14.51
CA GLY A 330 -17.55 6.78 -15.76
C GLY A 330 -17.61 5.83 -16.96
N PHE A 331 -17.52 6.38 -18.16
CA PHE A 331 -17.50 5.58 -19.40
C PHE A 331 -18.65 4.56 -19.48
N ASP A 332 -19.88 5.05 -19.35
CA ASP A 332 -21.11 4.21 -19.37
C ASP A 332 -21.05 3.07 -18.35
N GLY A 333 -20.51 3.35 -17.15
CA GLY A 333 -20.37 2.38 -16.07
C GLY A 333 -19.18 1.42 -16.23
N GLY A 334 -18.33 1.59 -17.23
CA GLY A 334 -17.14 0.76 -17.44
C GLY A 334 -15.95 1.11 -16.54
N LEU A 335 -15.92 2.30 -15.98
CA LEU A 335 -14.91 2.78 -15.04
C LEU A 335 -15.51 2.97 -13.66
N ILE A 336 -14.82 2.54 -12.61
CA ILE A 336 -15.14 2.85 -11.21
C ILE A 336 -13.95 3.58 -10.60
N LYS A 337 -14.20 4.73 -9.96
CA LYS A 337 -13.20 5.61 -9.34
C LYS A 337 -13.39 5.57 -7.83
N THR A 338 -12.34 5.26 -7.08
CA THR A 338 -12.44 4.94 -5.64
C THR A 338 -11.56 5.80 -4.74
N ASP A 339 -10.69 6.64 -5.28
CA ASP A 339 -9.87 7.56 -4.49
C ASP A 339 -10.73 8.69 -3.90
N VAL A 340 -11.16 8.51 -2.65
CA VAL A 340 -11.92 9.49 -1.87
C VAL A 340 -11.14 9.91 -0.63
N THR A 341 -11.36 11.13 -0.16
CA THR A 341 -10.76 11.58 1.10
C THR A 341 -11.34 10.81 2.28
N HIS A 342 -10.52 9.99 2.92
CA HIS A 342 -10.90 9.19 4.07
C HIS A 342 -10.98 10.00 5.38
N GLY A 343 -11.69 9.48 6.39
CA GLY A 343 -11.72 10.02 7.73
C GLY A 343 -10.40 9.79 8.47
N GLN A 344 -10.09 10.63 9.46
CA GLN A 344 -8.88 10.50 10.29
C GLN A 344 -9.14 9.73 11.59
N GLU A 345 -10.39 9.68 12.01
CA GLU A 345 -10.83 9.00 13.23
C GLU A 345 -11.49 7.66 12.91
N LYS A 346 -11.73 6.84 13.92
CA LYS A 346 -12.47 5.60 13.77
C LYS A 346 -13.97 5.85 13.61
N PHE A 347 -14.57 5.20 12.61
CA PHE A 347 -16.01 5.16 12.35
C PHE A 347 -16.71 6.51 12.09
N PRO A 348 -16.11 7.51 11.44
CA PRO A 348 -16.78 8.78 11.16
C PRO A 348 -17.84 8.68 10.05
N GLY A 349 -17.86 7.61 9.24
CA GLY A 349 -18.72 7.46 8.06
C GLY A 349 -18.16 8.16 6.82
N ARG A 350 -16.86 8.44 6.79
CA ARG A 350 -16.21 9.15 5.68
C ARG A 350 -15.28 8.25 4.87
N THR A 351 -14.79 7.18 5.47
CA THR A 351 -13.96 6.19 4.77
C THR A 351 -14.87 5.32 3.93
N LYS A 352 -14.60 5.27 2.63
CA LYS A 352 -15.44 4.56 1.66
C LYS A 352 -14.63 3.60 0.82
N GLY A 353 -15.29 2.59 0.30
CA GLY A 353 -14.74 1.60 -0.62
C GLY A 353 -15.84 0.99 -1.49
N LEU A 354 -15.47 0.05 -2.32
CA LEU A 354 -16.31 -0.67 -3.26
C LEU A 354 -16.57 -2.08 -2.74
N LEU A 355 -17.83 -2.52 -2.78
CA LEU A 355 -18.22 -3.92 -2.66
C LEU A 355 -18.74 -4.40 -3.99
N ILE A 356 -18.22 -5.52 -4.48
CA ILE A 356 -18.75 -6.26 -5.62
C ILE A 356 -19.27 -7.59 -5.09
N GLU A 357 -20.58 -7.79 -5.17
CA GLU A 357 -21.27 -8.98 -4.68
C GLU A 357 -22.08 -9.58 -5.80
N ASN A 358 -21.68 -10.76 -6.26
CA ASN A 358 -22.32 -11.45 -7.39
C ASN A 358 -22.46 -10.57 -8.65
N GLY A 359 -21.46 -9.74 -8.94
CA GLY A 359 -21.44 -8.84 -10.08
C GLY A 359 -22.26 -7.55 -9.92
N ILE A 360 -22.80 -7.30 -8.74
CA ILE A 360 -23.47 -6.03 -8.41
C ILE A 360 -22.52 -5.16 -7.60
N GLU A 361 -22.36 -3.91 -8.00
CA GLU A 361 -21.46 -2.94 -7.37
C GLU A 361 -22.21 -2.09 -6.34
N TYR A 362 -21.58 -1.89 -5.17
CA TYR A 362 -22.07 -1.03 -4.10
C TYR A 362 -20.96 -0.14 -3.55
N LYS A 363 -21.31 1.10 -3.23
CA LYS A 363 -20.51 1.92 -2.32
C LYS A 363 -20.74 1.42 -0.90
N ILE A 364 -19.68 1.29 -0.13
CA ILE A 364 -19.72 0.93 1.28
C ILE A 364 -18.89 1.93 2.09
N ASP A 365 -19.20 2.10 3.37
CA ASP A 365 -18.48 3.00 4.25
C ASP A 365 -18.02 2.34 5.56
N ASP A 366 -17.31 3.09 6.38
CA ASP A 366 -16.78 2.67 7.67
C ASP A 366 -17.82 2.68 8.81
N LYS A 367 -19.10 2.83 8.50
CA LYS A 367 -20.25 2.55 9.39
C LYS A 367 -21.03 1.30 8.97
N GLY A 368 -20.60 0.67 7.87
CA GLY A 368 -21.29 -0.48 7.31
C GLY A 368 -22.52 -0.12 6.47
N ASN A 369 -22.69 1.16 6.11
CA ASN A 369 -23.73 1.55 5.17
C ASN A 369 -23.35 1.07 3.77
N ARG A 370 -24.38 0.70 2.99
CA ARG A 370 -24.18 0.30 1.60
C ARG A 370 -25.25 0.92 0.70
N SER A 371 -24.85 1.35 -0.48
CA SER A 371 -25.75 1.86 -1.53
C SER A 371 -25.29 1.36 -2.90
N LYS A 372 -26.23 0.98 -3.75
CA LYS A 372 -25.91 0.52 -5.10
C LYS A 372 -25.26 1.62 -5.91
N LEU A 373 -24.23 1.27 -6.69
CA LEU A 373 -23.47 2.18 -7.53
C LEU A 373 -24.14 2.35 -8.90
#